data_f1e0e1c7cad0163b8e9b37248d7dec99
#
_entry.id   f1e0e1c7cad0163b8e9b37248d7dec99
#
_cell.length_a   1.000
_cell.length_b   1.000
_cell.length_c   1.000
_cell.angle_alpha   90.00
_cell.angle_beta   90.00
_cell.angle_gamma   90.00
#
_symmetry.space_group_name_H-M   'P 1'
#
loop_
_entity.id
_entity.type
_entity.pdbx_description
1 polymer ?
#
loop_
_entity_poly.entity_id
_entity_poly.type
_entity_poly.pdbx_seq_one_letter_code
_entity_poly.pdbx_strand_id
1 'polypeptide(L)'
;MSCSSINNIARIVDVNQVLPLNGVEAANHVVPQRTLAGVNVALRPAALPAKAVAKGVGDDSAAISTLVALMTSFFTQLLGLISDKRDKTVPVVPPRPDVSPRVLPEPPKPNPATNIPGLSDKRNGAKPENIWSGFRQGPDGNCVTVSAIKAAMYRFGQSPTDIYKDVRREGNGYRVIMRDDVIVNLSDRELAEGARGAQFIGPDKGMLKDAQFLFAVSAKRAQMENNDRTAGRSYSAAVRSLNDGEDESGPGEGFKRLGLRQHMRRVSVSELARGQLGMCNRTGHSVAVINGREEMYGKQGRAPTRGDAIALV
;
A
#
# COMPACT_ATOMS: atom_id res chain seq x y z
N MET A 1 19.96 22.16 -56.97
CA MET A 1 18.88 23.13 -56.74
C MET A 1 18.53 23.10 -55.29
N SER A 2 18.99 24.06 -54.68
CA SER A 2 18.70 24.99 -53.60
C SER A 2 18.15 24.39 -52.30
N CYS A 3 19.02 24.47 -51.32
CA CYS A 3 18.73 24.45 -49.89
C CYS A 3 17.87 25.64 -49.45
N SER A 4 17.06 25.45 -48.45
CA SER A 4 16.63 26.53 -47.56
C SER A 4 16.55 26.02 -46.12
N SER A 5 17.52 26.46 -45.33
CA SER A 5 17.54 26.37 -43.87
C SER A 5 16.55 27.34 -43.28
N ILE A 6 15.79 26.93 -42.27
CA ILE A 6 14.99 27.82 -41.42
C ILE A 6 15.58 27.75 -40.03
N ASN A 7 16.20 28.86 -39.60
CA ASN A 7 16.71 29.09 -38.25
C ASN A 7 15.57 29.29 -37.26
N ASN A 8 15.57 28.49 -36.17
CA ASN A 8 14.75 28.72 -35.00
C ASN A 8 15.39 29.77 -34.09
N ILE A 9 14.72 30.90 -33.94
CA ILE A 9 15.07 31.97 -33.01
C ILE A 9 14.45 31.60 -31.66
N ALA A 10 15.30 31.26 -30.70
CA ALA A 10 14.92 31.17 -29.28
C ALA A 10 14.70 32.61 -28.75
N ARG A 11 13.49 32.93 -28.32
CA ARG A 11 13.20 34.13 -27.52
C ARG A 11 13.47 33.83 -26.05
N ILE A 12 14.54 34.41 -25.54
CA ILE A 12 14.82 34.59 -24.13
C ILE A 12 13.91 35.72 -23.64
N VAL A 13 12.99 35.42 -22.71
CA VAL A 13 12.19 36.43 -22.00
C VAL A 13 12.97 36.81 -20.74
N ASP A 14 13.52 38.01 -20.72
CA ASP A 14 14.17 38.61 -19.56
C ASP A 14 13.12 39.15 -18.60
N VAL A 15 13.08 38.61 -17.36
CA VAL A 15 12.09 38.95 -16.32
C VAL A 15 12.66 39.96 -15.31
N ASN A 16 13.30 41.02 -15.77
CA ASN A 16 13.78 42.10 -14.92
C ASN A 16 13.38 43.50 -15.47
N GLN A 17 12.06 43.77 -15.46
CA GLN A 17 11.57 45.16 -15.51
C GLN A 17 10.35 45.30 -14.62
N VAL A 18 10.60 45.62 -13.35
CA VAL A 18 9.61 46.19 -12.44
C VAL A 18 9.77 47.70 -12.48
N LEU A 19 8.81 48.40 -13.10
CA LEU A 19 8.67 49.84 -12.99
C LEU A 19 7.92 50.19 -11.70
N PRO A 20 8.29 51.30 -10.99
CA PRO A 20 7.61 51.69 -9.76
C PRO A 20 6.36 52.52 -10.08
N LEU A 21 5.23 52.16 -9.50
CA LEU A 21 4.04 53.01 -9.41
C LEU A 21 4.00 53.70 -8.05
N ASN A 22 3.92 54.99 -8.11
CA ASN A 22 3.87 55.97 -7.03
C ASN A 22 2.64 55.82 -6.12
N GLY A 23 2.89 55.94 -4.83
CA GLY A 23 2.21 56.76 -3.85
C GLY A 23 0.72 56.51 -3.60
N VAL A 24 0.37 55.92 -2.42
CA VAL A 24 -0.72 56.39 -1.57
C VAL A 24 -0.31 56.18 -0.11
N GLU A 25 -0.65 57.16 0.69
CA GLU A 25 -0.26 57.48 2.05
C GLU A 25 -0.46 56.37 3.10
N ALA A 26 0.44 56.38 4.06
CA ALA A 26 0.40 55.63 5.30
C ALA A 26 -0.73 56.13 6.22
N ALA A 27 -1.62 55.26 6.61
CA ALA A 27 -2.46 55.43 7.80
C ALA A 27 -1.94 54.48 8.89
N ASN A 28 -1.33 55.09 9.90
CA ASN A 28 -0.91 54.45 11.13
C ASN A 28 -2.11 53.91 11.90
N HIS A 29 -2.26 52.60 12.02
CA HIS A 29 -3.07 51.99 13.05
C HIS A 29 -2.18 51.34 14.10
N VAL A 30 -2.04 52.03 15.22
CA VAL A 30 -1.45 51.58 16.48
C VAL A 30 -2.39 50.52 17.07
N VAL A 31 -1.91 49.28 17.19
CA VAL A 31 -2.57 48.23 17.97
C VAL A 31 -1.99 48.30 19.40
N PRO A 32 -2.82 48.45 20.45
CA PRO A 32 -2.31 48.50 21.82
C PRO A 32 -1.92 47.08 22.28
N GLN A 33 -0.68 46.97 22.74
CA GLN A 33 -0.20 45.82 23.51
C GLN A 33 -0.95 45.78 24.86
N ARG A 34 -1.71 44.73 25.09
CA ARG A 34 -2.19 44.35 26.42
C ARG A 34 -1.14 43.50 27.12
N THR A 35 -0.43 44.13 28.05
CA THR A 35 0.33 43.47 29.08
C THR A 35 -0.63 42.72 30.01
N LEU A 36 -0.54 41.40 30.06
CA LEU A 36 -1.13 40.61 31.14
C LEU A 36 -0.08 40.37 32.21
N ALA A 37 -0.37 40.92 33.36
CA ALA A 37 0.39 40.78 34.60
C ALA A 37 0.49 39.30 35.03
N GLY A 38 1.62 38.93 35.57
CA GLY A 38 1.90 37.60 36.06
C GLY A 38 1.03 37.17 37.25
N VAL A 39 0.61 35.92 37.21
CA VAL A 39 0.12 35.21 38.37
C VAL A 39 1.09 34.04 38.60
N ASN A 40 1.97 34.18 39.57
CA ASN A 40 2.77 33.12 40.14
C ASN A 40 1.85 32.20 40.95
N VAL A 41 1.56 31.01 40.44
CA VAL A 41 0.98 29.94 41.24
C VAL A 41 2.11 28.95 41.56
N ALA A 42 2.55 29.01 42.82
CA ALA A 42 3.46 28.03 43.39
C ALA A 42 2.79 26.66 43.48
N LEU A 43 3.28 25.69 42.73
CA LEU A 43 2.93 24.28 42.88
C LEU A 43 3.62 23.71 44.12
N ARG A 44 2.81 23.49 45.17
CA ARG A 44 3.19 22.65 46.31
C ARG A 44 3.07 21.19 45.90
N PRO A 45 4.03 20.30 46.22
CA PRO A 45 3.86 18.87 46.03
C PRO A 45 2.94 18.32 47.12
N ALA A 46 1.83 17.68 46.70
CA ALA A 46 0.98 16.95 47.61
C ALA A 46 1.64 15.60 47.95
N ALA A 47 1.81 15.38 49.23
CA ALA A 47 2.33 14.14 49.83
C ALA A 47 1.35 12.98 49.62
N LEU A 48 1.87 11.81 49.25
CA LEU A 48 1.19 10.53 49.26
C LEU A 48 0.86 10.08 50.70
N PRO A 49 -0.34 9.56 50.99
CA PRO A 49 -0.56 8.84 52.23
C PRO A 49 -0.06 7.40 52.09
N ALA A 50 0.90 7.03 52.93
CA ALA A 50 1.27 5.64 53.17
C ALA A 50 0.29 4.97 54.14
N LYS A 51 0.12 3.69 53.95
CA LYS A 51 -0.43 2.62 54.80
C LYS A 51 -1.90 2.19 54.61
N ALA A 52 -2.02 0.96 54.03
CA ALA A 52 -2.66 -0.13 54.80
C ALA A 52 -2.14 -1.46 54.26
N VAL A 53 -1.34 -2.13 55.08
CA VAL A 53 -1.01 -3.56 54.93
C VAL A 53 -2.21 -4.33 55.40
N ALA A 54 -2.83 -5.11 54.49
CA ALA A 54 -3.74 -6.18 54.90
C ALA A 54 -3.20 -7.49 54.33
N LYS A 55 -2.85 -8.36 55.19
CA LYS A 55 -2.59 -9.81 55.03
C LYS A 55 -3.80 -10.47 54.44
N GLY A 56 -3.59 -11.30 53.43
CA GLY A 56 -4.56 -12.26 52.92
C GLY A 56 -3.83 -13.22 51.99
N VAL A 57 -3.00 -14.10 52.56
CA VAL A 57 -2.55 -15.32 51.92
C VAL A 57 -3.72 -16.28 52.02
N GLY A 58 -4.44 -16.50 50.93
CA GLY A 58 -5.52 -17.44 50.77
C GLY A 58 -5.40 -18.12 49.43
N ASP A 59 -4.87 -19.31 49.45
CA ASP A 59 -5.13 -20.50 48.63
C ASP A 59 -5.50 -20.30 47.13
N ASP A 60 -4.54 -19.90 46.31
CA ASP A 60 -4.61 -20.09 44.86
C ASP A 60 -4.34 -21.54 44.40
N SER A 61 -4.00 -22.43 45.34
CA SER A 61 -3.72 -23.85 45.08
C SER A 61 -4.98 -24.65 44.72
N ALA A 62 -6.13 -24.28 45.22
CA ALA A 62 -7.39 -24.97 44.95
C ALA A 62 -7.94 -24.66 43.54
N ALA A 63 -7.78 -23.41 43.07
CA ALA A 63 -8.24 -22.99 41.75
C ALA A 63 -7.42 -23.64 40.64
N ILE A 64 -6.10 -23.74 40.82
CA ILE A 64 -5.20 -24.39 39.87
C ILE A 64 -5.46 -25.90 39.81
N SER A 65 -5.67 -26.53 40.97
CA SER A 65 -6.02 -27.97 41.05
C SER A 65 -7.32 -28.29 40.34
N THR A 66 -8.32 -27.42 40.45
CA THR A 66 -9.62 -27.59 39.77
C THR A 66 -9.49 -27.42 38.26
N LEU A 67 -8.70 -26.47 37.77
CA LEU A 67 -8.46 -26.27 36.37
C LEU A 67 -7.71 -27.45 35.73
N VAL A 68 -6.72 -27.99 36.41
CA VAL A 68 -5.96 -29.16 35.95
C VAL A 68 -6.86 -30.41 35.91
N ALA A 69 -7.72 -30.60 36.90
CA ALA A 69 -8.68 -31.71 36.92
C ALA A 69 -9.69 -31.64 35.77
N LEU A 70 -10.20 -30.45 35.44
CA LEU A 70 -11.12 -30.22 34.31
C LEU A 70 -10.45 -30.50 32.97
N MET A 71 -9.20 -30.05 32.79
CA MET A 71 -8.41 -30.30 31.57
C MET A 71 -8.13 -31.79 31.39
N THR A 72 -7.76 -32.49 32.45
CA THR A 72 -7.48 -33.93 32.40
C THR A 72 -8.75 -34.74 32.07
N SER A 73 -9.90 -34.35 32.64
CA SER A 73 -11.21 -34.98 32.35
C SER A 73 -11.60 -34.78 30.87
N PHE A 74 -11.37 -33.57 30.31
CA PHE A 74 -11.67 -33.28 28.92
C PHE A 74 -10.82 -34.12 27.95
N PHE A 75 -9.53 -34.26 28.22
CA PHE A 75 -8.65 -35.08 27.39
C PHE A 75 -8.97 -36.58 27.49
N THR A 76 -9.37 -37.06 28.67
CA THR A 76 -9.77 -38.47 28.83
C THR A 76 -11.06 -38.79 28.06
N GLN A 77 -12.05 -37.88 28.06
CA GLN A 77 -13.27 -38.03 27.26
C GLN A 77 -12.98 -37.96 25.75
N LEU A 78 -12.05 -37.08 25.30
CA LEU A 78 -11.68 -36.99 23.91
C LEU A 78 -10.98 -38.27 23.41
N LEU A 79 -10.10 -38.85 24.22
CA LEU A 79 -9.44 -40.12 23.93
C LEU A 79 -10.40 -41.30 23.91
N GLY A 80 -11.44 -41.30 24.77
CA GLY A 80 -12.51 -42.32 24.75
C GLY A 80 -13.31 -42.31 23.47
N LEU A 81 -13.57 -41.13 22.88
CA LEU A 81 -14.30 -40.98 21.60
C LEU A 81 -13.49 -41.48 20.37
N ILE A 82 -12.17 -41.50 20.47
CA ILE A 82 -11.27 -41.97 19.39
C ILE A 82 -11.04 -43.48 19.47
N SER A 83 -11.22 -44.09 20.67
CA SER A 83 -10.88 -45.51 20.92
C SER A 83 -12.03 -46.49 20.64
N ASP A 84 -13.26 -46.02 20.41
CA ASP A 84 -14.44 -46.90 20.37
C ASP A 84 -14.90 -47.23 18.93
N LYS A 85 -13.99 -47.36 18.00
CA LYS A 85 -14.27 -47.88 16.63
C LYS A 85 -13.22 -48.89 16.16
N ARG A 86 -13.12 -50.02 16.89
CA ARG A 86 -12.55 -51.25 16.35
C ARG A 86 -13.34 -52.44 16.87
N ASP A 87 -14.45 -52.73 16.24
CA ASP A 87 -14.90 -54.11 16.19
C ASP A 87 -15.45 -54.47 14.80
N LYS A 88 -15.02 -55.64 14.38
CA LYS A 88 -15.03 -56.23 13.07
C LYS A 88 -16.41 -56.71 12.69
N THR A 89 -16.92 -56.32 11.53
CA THR A 89 -17.64 -57.23 10.63
C THR A 89 -17.40 -56.72 9.21
N VAL A 90 -16.74 -57.57 8.42
CA VAL A 90 -16.50 -57.34 6.99
C VAL A 90 -17.77 -57.73 6.25
N PRO A 91 -18.53 -56.78 5.62
CA PRO A 91 -19.54 -57.17 4.65
C PRO A 91 -18.83 -57.43 3.32
N VAL A 92 -19.14 -58.61 2.75
CA VAL A 92 -18.77 -58.95 1.37
C VAL A 92 -19.42 -57.94 0.42
N VAL A 93 -18.62 -57.09 -0.18
CA VAL A 93 -19.07 -56.10 -1.16
C VAL A 93 -19.11 -56.80 -2.54
N PRO A 94 -20.23 -56.75 -3.27
CA PRO A 94 -20.27 -57.22 -4.66
C PRO A 94 -19.35 -56.35 -5.54
N PRO A 95 -18.79 -56.89 -6.66
CA PRO A 95 -17.86 -56.14 -7.49
C PRO A 95 -18.53 -54.89 -8.03
N ARG A 96 -17.93 -53.74 -7.73
CA ARG A 96 -18.30 -52.42 -8.34
C ARG A 96 -17.98 -52.46 -9.81
N PRO A 97 -18.90 -51.92 -10.66
CA PRO A 97 -18.52 -51.67 -12.06
C PRO A 97 -17.35 -50.70 -12.09
N ASP A 98 -16.40 -51.02 -12.95
CA ASP A 98 -15.19 -50.24 -13.24
C ASP A 98 -15.59 -48.82 -13.73
N VAL A 99 -15.68 -47.86 -12.81
CA VAL A 99 -15.87 -46.48 -13.14
C VAL A 99 -14.46 -45.90 -13.36
N SER A 100 -14.04 -45.83 -14.59
CA SER A 100 -12.87 -45.07 -14.99
C SER A 100 -12.85 -43.72 -14.30
N PRO A 101 -11.73 -43.27 -13.72
CA PRO A 101 -11.64 -41.97 -13.05
C PRO A 101 -12.09 -40.89 -14.03
N ARG A 102 -13.20 -40.23 -13.72
CA ARG A 102 -13.64 -39.04 -14.47
C ARG A 102 -12.54 -38.01 -14.27
N VAL A 103 -11.68 -37.85 -15.27
CA VAL A 103 -10.71 -36.77 -15.34
C VAL A 103 -11.51 -35.48 -15.26
N LEU A 104 -11.46 -34.80 -14.09
CA LEU A 104 -11.96 -33.45 -14.02
C LEU A 104 -11.19 -32.63 -15.07
N PRO A 105 -11.89 -31.83 -15.88
CA PRO A 105 -11.21 -30.96 -16.83
C PRO A 105 -10.17 -30.14 -16.04
N GLU A 106 -8.92 -30.27 -16.41
CA GLU A 106 -7.84 -29.44 -15.91
C GLU A 106 -8.27 -27.99 -16.10
N PRO A 107 -8.18 -27.11 -15.05
CA PRO A 107 -8.53 -25.73 -15.22
C PRO A 107 -7.77 -25.20 -16.45
N PRO A 108 -8.41 -24.42 -17.34
CA PRO A 108 -7.80 -23.99 -18.58
C PRO A 108 -6.46 -23.35 -18.25
N LYS A 109 -5.39 -23.92 -18.82
CA LYS A 109 -4.04 -23.33 -18.72
C LYS A 109 -4.17 -21.87 -19.15
N PRO A 110 -3.62 -20.90 -18.37
CA PRO A 110 -3.65 -19.51 -18.76
C PRO A 110 -3.12 -19.40 -20.20
N ASN A 111 -3.89 -18.80 -21.06
CA ASN A 111 -3.54 -18.59 -22.46
C ASN A 111 -2.14 -17.94 -22.52
N PRO A 112 -1.22 -18.39 -23.40
CA PRO A 112 0.10 -17.78 -23.50
C PRO A 112 -0.06 -16.27 -23.71
N ALA A 113 0.66 -15.53 -22.93
CA ALA A 113 0.71 -14.09 -22.78
C ALA A 113 0.05 -13.29 -23.90
N THR A 114 -1.20 -12.95 -23.73
CA THR A 114 -1.84 -11.96 -24.58
C THR A 114 -1.06 -10.66 -24.41
N ASN A 115 -0.42 -10.18 -25.45
CA ASN A 115 0.23 -8.87 -25.42
C ASN A 115 -0.83 -7.82 -25.10
N ILE A 116 -0.80 -7.26 -23.88
CA ILE A 116 -1.70 -6.19 -23.47
C ILE A 116 -0.95 -4.88 -23.74
N PRO A 117 -1.36 -4.09 -24.72
CA PRO A 117 -0.73 -2.80 -25.00
C PRO A 117 -0.64 -1.98 -23.72
N GLY A 118 0.45 -1.26 -23.47
CA GLY A 118 0.61 -0.46 -22.26
C GLY A 118 1.19 -1.21 -21.05
N LEU A 119 1.33 -2.54 -21.08
CA LEU A 119 2.01 -3.35 -20.07
C LEU A 119 3.31 -3.97 -20.62
N SER A 120 4.19 -4.42 -19.71
CA SER A 120 5.34 -5.26 -20.08
C SER A 120 4.89 -6.65 -20.52
N ASP A 121 5.85 -7.49 -20.93
CA ASP A 121 5.59 -8.89 -21.30
C ASP A 121 5.66 -9.86 -20.09
N LYS A 122 5.98 -9.36 -18.89
CA LYS A 122 6.01 -10.18 -17.67
C LYS A 122 4.61 -10.61 -17.26
N ARG A 123 4.45 -11.90 -16.91
CA ARG A 123 3.16 -12.51 -16.51
C ARG A 123 3.41 -13.64 -15.51
N ASN A 124 2.32 -14.19 -14.97
CA ASN A 124 2.33 -15.41 -14.15
C ASN A 124 3.22 -15.27 -12.90
N GLY A 125 3.16 -14.14 -12.22
CA GLY A 125 3.90 -13.89 -11.00
C GLY A 125 5.39 -13.60 -11.20
N ALA A 126 5.85 -13.41 -12.45
CA ALA A 126 7.25 -13.08 -12.74
C ALA A 126 7.67 -11.81 -12.00
N LYS A 127 8.72 -11.93 -11.20
CA LYS A 127 9.22 -10.83 -10.37
C LYS A 127 10.02 -9.81 -11.19
N PRO A 128 10.13 -8.55 -10.70
CA PRO A 128 11.09 -7.60 -11.23
C PRO A 128 12.51 -8.17 -11.18
N GLU A 129 13.32 -7.88 -12.19
CA GLU A 129 14.74 -8.26 -12.17
C GLU A 129 15.49 -7.55 -11.06
N ASN A 130 15.23 -6.26 -10.91
CA ASN A 130 15.76 -5.47 -9.81
C ASN A 130 14.66 -4.58 -9.22
N ILE A 131 14.08 -5.03 -8.10
CA ILE A 131 13.01 -4.29 -7.42
C ILE A 131 13.48 -2.92 -6.91
N TRP A 132 14.77 -2.76 -6.63
CA TRP A 132 15.32 -1.52 -6.12
C TRP A 132 15.45 -0.48 -7.22
N SER A 133 16.25 -0.76 -8.25
CA SER A 133 16.67 0.20 -9.26
C SER A 133 15.83 0.20 -10.54
N GLY A 134 14.96 -0.78 -10.77
CA GLY A 134 14.18 -0.90 -12.00
C GLY A 134 13.35 0.34 -12.31
N PHE A 135 12.69 0.90 -11.27
CA PHE A 135 12.13 2.26 -11.29
C PHE A 135 12.22 2.91 -9.90
N ARG A 136 12.02 4.20 -9.82
CA ARG A 136 11.99 4.98 -8.58
C ARG A 136 11.07 6.19 -8.71
N GLN A 137 10.75 6.79 -7.60
CA GLN A 137 10.12 8.10 -7.52
C GLN A 137 10.96 9.15 -8.27
N GLY A 138 10.28 10.01 -9.01
CA GLY A 138 10.86 11.19 -9.63
C GLY A 138 10.81 12.43 -8.72
N PRO A 139 10.62 13.62 -9.27
CA PRO A 139 10.59 14.85 -8.48
C PRO A 139 9.32 15.05 -7.65
N ASP A 140 8.22 14.40 -8.00
CA ASP A 140 6.91 14.59 -7.35
C ASP A 140 6.78 13.85 -6.04
N GLY A 141 5.85 14.30 -5.17
CA GLY A 141 5.60 13.78 -3.84
C GLY A 141 4.78 12.48 -3.78
N ASN A 142 5.03 11.49 -4.66
CA ASN A 142 4.24 10.26 -4.76
C ASN A 142 4.87 9.04 -4.08
N CYS A 143 5.61 9.25 -3.01
CA CYS A 143 6.28 8.18 -2.27
C CYS A 143 5.32 7.12 -1.70
N VAL A 144 4.12 7.50 -1.28
CA VAL A 144 3.07 6.58 -0.80
C VAL A 144 2.67 5.60 -1.90
N THR A 145 2.44 6.11 -3.11
CA THR A 145 2.07 5.29 -4.27
C THR A 145 3.25 4.41 -4.73
N VAL A 146 4.47 4.97 -4.82
CA VAL A 146 5.68 4.20 -5.20
C VAL A 146 5.95 3.06 -4.23
N SER A 147 5.86 3.30 -2.92
CA SER A 147 6.11 2.27 -1.91
C SER A 147 5.09 1.13 -2.01
N ALA A 148 3.82 1.45 -2.22
CA ALA A 148 2.77 0.46 -2.41
C ALA A 148 2.97 -0.36 -3.69
N ILE A 149 3.29 0.29 -4.82
CA ILE A 149 3.54 -0.37 -6.10
C ILE A 149 4.73 -1.34 -5.99
N LYS A 150 5.85 -0.91 -5.41
CA LYS A 150 7.03 -1.78 -5.24
C LYS A 150 6.75 -2.98 -4.34
N ALA A 151 6.06 -2.78 -3.22
CA ALA A 151 5.66 -3.89 -2.36
C ALA A 151 4.70 -4.86 -3.07
N ALA A 152 3.73 -4.35 -3.84
CA ALA A 152 2.80 -5.16 -4.61
C ALA A 152 3.50 -5.96 -5.72
N MET A 153 4.41 -5.34 -6.47
CA MET A 153 5.22 -6.02 -7.49
C MET A 153 6.08 -7.13 -6.88
N TYR A 154 6.66 -6.88 -5.71
CA TYR A 154 7.44 -7.89 -5.00
C TYR A 154 6.57 -9.05 -4.48
N ARG A 155 5.37 -8.76 -4.01
CA ARG A 155 4.43 -9.78 -3.46
C ARG A 155 3.82 -10.65 -4.54
N PHE A 156 3.23 -10.04 -5.56
CA PHE A 156 2.36 -10.72 -6.51
C PHE A 156 3.05 -11.02 -7.86
N GLY A 157 3.95 -10.18 -8.30
CA GLY A 157 4.56 -10.18 -9.63
C GLY A 157 4.63 -8.78 -10.18
N GLN A 158 5.51 -8.55 -11.17
CA GLN A 158 5.74 -7.22 -11.73
C GLN A 158 4.50 -6.69 -12.45
N SER A 159 3.81 -7.58 -13.18
CA SER A 159 2.72 -7.18 -14.07
C SER A 159 1.47 -6.72 -13.30
N PRO A 160 0.78 -5.68 -13.75
CA PRO A 160 -0.57 -5.36 -13.27
C PRO A 160 -1.55 -6.53 -13.31
N THR A 161 -1.40 -7.47 -14.26
CA THR A 161 -2.23 -8.69 -14.33
C THR A 161 -2.02 -9.65 -13.18
N ASP A 162 -0.90 -9.58 -12.48
CA ASP A 162 -0.60 -10.39 -11.29
C ASP A 162 -1.08 -9.71 -10.00
N ILE A 163 -1.15 -8.38 -10.02
CA ILE A 163 -1.56 -7.55 -8.88
C ILE A 163 -3.07 -7.43 -8.79
N TYR A 164 -3.77 -7.24 -9.91
CA TYR A 164 -5.22 -7.18 -9.98
C TYR A 164 -5.83 -8.56 -10.27
N LYS A 165 -7.13 -8.74 -10.03
CA LYS A 165 -7.87 -9.95 -10.39
C LYS A 165 -7.97 -10.12 -11.90
N ASP A 166 -8.16 -9.00 -12.62
CA ASP A 166 -8.29 -8.99 -14.05
C ASP A 166 -7.90 -7.65 -14.65
N VAL A 167 -7.24 -7.67 -15.81
CA VAL A 167 -6.89 -6.49 -16.60
C VAL A 167 -7.18 -6.82 -18.07
N ARG A 168 -8.17 -6.17 -18.65
CA ARG A 168 -8.57 -6.39 -20.03
C ARG A 168 -8.58 -5.12 -20.83
N ARG A 169 -8.19 -5.25 -22.08
CA ARG A 169 -8.44 -4.20 -23.06
C ARG A 169 -9.93 -4.14 -23.37
N GLU A 170 -10.53 -2.95 -23.28
CA GLU A 170 -11.94 -2.74 -23.57
C GLU A 170 -12.12 -1.38 -24.28
N GLY A 171 -12.54 -1.44 -25.53
CA GLY A 171 -12.67 -0.25 -26.38
C GLY A 171 -11.38 0.57 -26.45
N ASN A 172 -11.48 1.87 -26.14
CA ASN A 172 -10.35 2.82 -26.10
C ASN A 172 -9.76 2.94 -24.68
N GLY A 173 -9.64 1.82 -23.98
CA GLY A 173 -9.14 1.84 -22.62
C GLY A 173 -8.98 0.43 -22.02
N TYR A 174 -9.07 0.38 -20.71
CA TYR A 174 -8.90 -0.84 -19.93
C TYR A 174 -10.02 -0.96 -18.90
N ARG A 175 -10.51 -2.19 -18.73
CA ARG A 175 -11.31 -2.58 -17.57
C ARG A 175 -10.42 -3.35 -16.61
N VAL A 176 -10.30 -2.87 -15.39
CA VAL A 176 -9.50 -3.46 -14.33
C VAL A 176 -10.42 -3.90 -13.21
N ILE A 177 -10.33 -5.17 -12.78
CA ILE A 177 -11.00 -5.65 -11.58
C ILE A 177 -9.95 -5.78 -10.47
N MET A 178 -10.06 -4.96 -9.45
CA MET A 178 -9.14 -4.96 -8.31
C MET A 178 -9.39 -6.16 -7.39
N ARG A 179 -8.51 -6.43 -6.42
CA ARG A 179 -8.67 -7.55 -5.48
C ARG A 179 -9.80 -7.33 -4.48
N ASP A 180 -10.22 -6.10 -4.25
CA ASP A 180 -11.39 -5.73 -3.46
C ASP A 180 -12.69 -5.61 -4.29
N ASP A 181 -12.71 -6.21 -5.48
CA ASP A 181 -13.82 -6.27 -6.43
C ASP A 181 -14.26 -4.92 -7.04
N VAL A 182 -13.54 -3.85 -6.77
CA VAL A 182 -13.79 -2.57 -7.41
C VAL A 182 -13.39 -2.65 -8.88
N ILE A 183 -14.29 -2.19 -9.75
CA ILE A 183 -14.06 -2.10 -11.19
C ILE A 183 -13.61 -0.69 -11.52
N VAL A 184 -12.46 -0.58 -12.15
CA VAL A 184 -11.88 0.67 -12.62
C VAL A 184 -11.85 0.65 -14.15
N ASN A 185 -12.51 1.61 -14.78
CA ASN A 185 -12.44 1.84 -16.22
C ASN A 185 -11.47 2.99 -16.47
N LEU A 186 -10.37 2.72 -17.18
CA LEU A 186 -9.29 3.64 -17.48
C LEU A 186 -9.18 3.82 -18.97
N SER A 187 -9.43 5.03 -19.50
CA SER A 187 -9.26 5.32 -20.91
C SER A 187 -7.78 5.43 -21.30
N ASP A 188 -7.45 5.25 -22.58
CA ASP A 188 -6.09 5.43 -23.10
C ASP A 188 -5.53 6.85 -22.83
N ARG A 189 -6.40 7.85 -22.86
CA ARG A 189 -6.06 9.23 -22.54
C ARG A 189 -5.66 9.35 -21.06
N GLU A 190 -6.45 8.78 -20.15
CA GLU A 190 -6.15 8.78 -18.71
C GLU A 190 -4.88 7.99 -18.41
N LEU A 191 -4.68 6.82 -19.05
CA LEU A 191 -3.43 6.07 -18.92
C LEU A 191 -2.22 6.92 -19.34
N ALA A 192 -2.29 7.58 -20.50
CA ALA A 192 -1.21 8.43 -20.99
C ALA A 192 -0.97 9.65 -20.07
N GLU A 193 -2.03 10.24 -19.53
CA GLU A 193 -1.96 11.34 -18.56
C GLU A 193 -1.35 10.89 -17.23
N GLY A 194 -1.83 9.77 -16.67
CA GLY A 194 -1.30 9.20 -15.44
C GLY A 194 0.15 8.77 -15.56
N ALA A 195 0.53 8.14 -16.69
CA ALA A 195 1.91 7.75 -16.95
C ALA A 195 2.88 8.94 -16.97
N ARG A 196 2.45 10.06 -17.59
CA ARG A 196 3.23 11.31 -17.54
C ARG A 196 3.25 11.92 -16.15
N GLY A 197 2.10 11.95 -15.48
CA GLY A 197 1.95 12.54 -14.14
C GLY A 197 2.66 11.74 -13.05
N ALA A 198 2.92 10.46 -13.25
CA ALA A 198 3.70 9.65 -12.32
C ALA A 198 5.15 10.13 -12.17
N GLN A 199 5.72 10.69 -13.21
CA GLN A 199 7.12 11.16 -13.29
C GLN A 199 8.14 10.15 -12.76
N PHE A 200 7.84 8.85 -12.85
CA PHE A 200 8.76 7.79 -12.43
C PHE A 200 9.97 7.71 -13.34
N ILE A 201 11.11 7.39 -12.76
CA ILE A 201 12.39 7.30 -13.46
C ILE A 201 12.97 5.89 -13.23
N GLY A 202 13.50 5.26 -14.29
CA GLY A 202 14.15 3.97 -14.15
C GLY A 202 14.72 3.43 -15.45
N PRO A 203 15.73 2.54 -15.37
CA PRO A 203 16.35 1.91 -16.52
C PRO A 203 15.51 0.76 -17.09
N ASP A 204 14.72 0.06 -16.26
CA ASP A 204 13.88 -1.05 -16.69
C ASP A 204 12.58 -0.51 -17.31
N LYS A 205 12.55 -0.49 -18.63
CA LYS A 205 11.40 0.03 -19.40
C LYS A 205 10.13 -0.77 -19.18
N GLY A 206 10.24 -2.08 -18.97
CA GLY A 206 9.10 -2.95 -18.68
C GLY A 206 8.51 -2.66 -17.31
N MET A 207 9.36 -2.64 -16.28
CA MET A 207 8.94 -2.32 -14.92
C MET A 207 8.39 -0.90 -14.79
N LEU A 208 9.01 0.07 -15.47
CA LEU A 208 8.55 1.45 -15.50
C LEU A 208 7.16 1.57 -16.12
N LYS A 209 6.91 0.87 -17.23
CA LYS A 209 5.61 0.82 -17.91
C LYS A 209 4.52 0.24 -17.01
N ASP A 210 4.81 -0.89 -16.36
CA ASP A 210 3.89 -1.53 -15.42
C ASP A 210 3.61 -0.63 -14.21
N ALA A 211 4.63 0.02 -13.66
CA ALA A 211 4.48 0.96 -12.54
C ALA A 211 3.62 2.18 -12.93
N GLN A 212 3.81 2.73 -14.13
CA GLN A 212 3.00 3.82 -14.65
C GLN A 212 1.54 3.43 -14.86
N PHE A 213 1.28 2.20 -15.30
CA PHE A 213 -0.07 1.67 -15.40
C PHE A 213 -0.73 1.57 -14.01
N LEU A 214 -0.01 1.00 -13.03
CA LEU A 214 -0.50 0.89 -11.64
C LEU A 214 -0.78 2.27 -11.01
N PHE A 215 0.07 3.25 -11.28
CA PHE A 215 -0.17 4.64 -10.87
C PHE A 215 -1.44 5.21 -11.52
N ALA A 216 -1.61 5.02 -12.83
CA ALA A 216 -2.77 5.52 -13.55
C ALA A 216 -4.09 4.93 -13.04
N VAL A 217 -4.10 3.62 -12.73
CA VAL A 217 -5.25 2.95 -12.11
C VAL A 217 -5.49 3.46 -10.69
N SER A 218 -4.43 3.68 -9.89
CA SER A 218 -4.53 4.26 -8.54
C SER A 218 -5.10 5.67 -8.57
N ALA A 219 -4.70 6.51 -9.54
CA ALA A 219 -5.27 7.84 -9.73
C ALA A 219 -6.76 7.77 -10.12
N LYS A 220 -7.14 6.83 -10.99
CA LYS A 220 -8.56 6.63 -11.31
C LYS A 220 -9.36 6.20 -10.09
N ARG A 221 -8.83 5.32 -9.26
CA ARG A 221 -9.43 4.93 -7.99
C ARG A 221 -9.56 6.13 -7.05
N ALA A 222 -8.53 6.95 -6.91
CA ALA A 222 -8.56 8.18 -6.12
C ALA A 222 -9.64 9.16 -6.63
N GLN A 223 -9.81 9.28 -7.97
CA GLN A 223 -10.90 10.07 -8.55
C GLN A 223 -12.27 9.55 -8.12
N MET A 224 -12.49 8.24 -8.21
CA MET A 224 -13.77 7.60 -7.84
C MET A 224 -14.09 7.78 -6.35
N GLU A 225 -13.09 7.74 -5.49
CA GLU A 225 -13.22 7.90 -4.03
C GLU A 225 -13.17 9.36 -3.57
N ASN A 226 -12.92 10.30 -4.48
CA ASN A 226 -12.73 11.72 -4.18
C ASN A 226 -11.67 11.96 -3.10
N ASN A 227 -10.50 11.33 -3.28
CA ASN A 227 -9.34 11.50 -2.40
C ASN A 227 -9.06 13.00 -2.17
N ASP A 228 -8.62 13.40 -0.97
CA ASP A 228 -8.39 14.82 -0.54
C ASP A 228 -9.60 15.73 -0.75
N ARG A 229 -10.79 15.17 -0.97
CA ARG A 229 -12.00 15.94 -1.33
C ARG A 229 -11.84 16.78 -2.61
N THR A 230 -10.78 16.56 -3.36
CA THR A 230 -10.45 17.30 -4.59
C THR A 230 -10.29 16.39 -5.81
N ALA A 231 -9.86 15.16 -5.64
CA ALA A 231 -9.55 14.21 -6.70
C ALA A 231 -10.76 13.89 -7.60
N GLY A 232 -11.98 13.90 -7.04
CA GLY A 232 -13.22 13.65 -7.77
C GLY A 232 -13.56 14.68 -8.85
N ARG A 233 -12.94 15.87 -8.82
CA ARG A 233 -13.21 16.94 -9.78
C ARG A 233 -12.79 16.60 -11.22
N SER A 234 -11.69 15.87 -11.37
CA SER A 234 -11.19 15.42 -12.67
C SER A 234 -10.09 14.37 -12.49
N TYR A 235 -9.75 13.66 -13.55
CA TYR A 235 -8.61 12.73 -13.51
C TYR A 235 -7.27 13.46 -13.25
N SER A 236 -7.06 14.64 -13.83
CA SER A 236 -5.90 15.49 -13.51
C SER A 236 -5.84 15.89 -12.04
N ALA A 237 -6.99 16.16 -11.40
CA ALA A 237 -7.04 16.46 -9.98
C ALA A 237 -6.64 15.24 -9.14
N ALA A 238 -7.06 14.04 -9.55
CA ALA A 238 -6.66 12.79 -8.90
C ALA A 238 -5.16 12.50 -9.06
N VAL A 239 -4.58 12.76 -10.24
CA VAL A 239 -3.13 12.66 -10.43
C VAL A 239 -2.37 13.61 -9.50
N ARG A 240 -2.85 14.84 -9.32
CA ARG A 240 -2.24 15.79 -8.37
C ARG A 240 -2.36 15.33 -6.92
N SER A 241 -3.50 14.80 -6.53
CA SER A 241 -3.74 14.24 -5.20
C SER A 241 -2.76 13.10 -4.85
N LEU A 242 -2.33 12.30 -5.82
CA LEU A 242 -1.32 11.28 -5.59
C LEU A 242 0.12 11.82 -5.56
N ASN A 243 0.32 13.07 -5.93
CA ASN A 243 1.63 13.71 -6.08
C ASN A 243 1.94 14.77 -5.01
N ASP A 244 1.04 15.02 -4.06
CA ASP A 244 1.19 16.06 -3.04
C ASP A 244 1.95 15.62 -1.79
N GLY A 245 2.25 14.33 -1.67
CA GLY A 245 3.09 13.76 -0.60
C GLY A 245 2.34 13.37 0.65
N GLU A 246 1.02 13.45 0.65
CA GLU A 246 0.18 13.19 1.80
C GLU A 246 -0.39 11.76 1.83
N ASP A 247 -0.97 11.38 2.96
CA ASP A 247 -1.52 10.05 3.26
C ASP A 247 -2.84 10.26 4.05
N GLU A 248 -3.83 10.83 3.36
CA GLU A 248 -5.07 11.40 3.95
C GLU A 248 -5.95 10.33 4.60
N SER A 249 -5.96 9.13 4.03
CA SER A 249 -6.68 7.99 4.60
C SER A 249 -5.86 7.24 5.67
N GLY A 250 -4.71 7.80 6.02
CA GLY A 250 -3.77 7.25 6.98
C GLY A 250 -2.87 6.15 6.42
N PRO A 251 -1.94 5.64 7.23
CA PRO A 251 -0.90 4.71 6.79
C PRO A 251 -1.45 3.53 5.99
N GLY A 252 -0.80 3.23 4.86
CA GLY A 252 -1.21 2.16 3.95
C GLY A 252 -2.21 2.58 2.88
N GLU A 253 -2.47 3.85 2.71
CA GLU A 253 -3.40 4.36 1.70
C GLU A 253 -3.02 3.90 0.29
N GLY A 254 -1.74 3.87 -0.07
CA GLY A 254 -1.29 3.35 -1.36
C GLY A 254 -1.74 1.92 -1.63
N PHE A 255 -1.78 1.05 -0.62
CA PHE A 255 -2.35 -0.30 -0.75
C PHE A 255 -3.87 -0.28 -0.96
N LYS A 256 -4.58 0.62 -0.28
CA LYS A 256 -6.04 0.75 -0.45
C LYS A 256 -6.37 1.15 -1.89
N ARG A 257 -5.63 2.12 -2.46
CA ARG A 257 -5.78 2.57 -3.85
C ARG A 257 -5.44 1.49 -4.89
N LEU A 258 -4.57 0.55 -4.54
CA LEU A 258 -4.30 -0.65 -5.36
C LEU A 258 -5.33 -1.78 -5.17
N GLY A 259 -6.37 -1.57 -4.35
CA GLY A 259 -7.40 -2.60 -4.06
C GLY A 259 -6.90 -3.71 -3.14
N LEU A 260 -5.87 -3.47 -2.34
CA LEU A 260 -5.20 -4.45 -1.48
C LEU A 260 -5.60 -4.35 -0.01
N ARG A 261 -6.73 -3.71 0.32
CA ARG A 261 -7.19 -3.54 1.71
C ARG A 261 -7.25 -4.85 2.50
N GLN A 262 -7.67 -5.95 1.88
CA GLN A 262 -7.79 -7.25 2.53
C GLN A 262 -6.44 -7.96 2.72
N HIS A 263 -5.38 -7.46 2.06
CA HIS A 263 -4.03 -7.99 2.12
C HIS A 263 -3.10 -7.14 2.99
N MET A 264 -3.62 -6.16 3.72
CA MET A 264 -2.80 -5.27 4.53
C MET A 264 -3.14 -5.40 6.02
N ARG A 265 -2.10 -5.24 6.86
CA ARG A 265 -2.25 -5.29 8.30
C ARG A 265 -1.26 -4.34 8.99
N ARG A 266 -1.70 -3.63 10.03
CA ARG A 266 -0.77 -2.85 10.86
C ARG A 266 0.15 -3.79 11.64
N VAL A 267 1.44 -3.48 11.65
CA VAL A 267 2.49 -4.26 12.32
C VAL A 267 3.44 -3.30 13.03
N SER A 268 4.38 -3.83 13.79
CA SER A 268 5.47 -3.04 14.34
C SER A 268 6.57 -2.80 13.29
N VAL A 269 7.29 -1.69 13.43
CA VAL A 269 8.46 -1.40 12.57
C VAL A 269 9.51 -2.51 12.66
N SER A 270 9.65 -3.14 13.85
CA SER A 270 10.57 -4.25 14.04
C SER A 270 10.16 -5.51 13.23
N GLU A 271 8.87 -5.74 12.97
CA GLU A 271 8.43 -6.83 12.09
C GLU A 271 8.85 -6.57 10.64
N LEU A 272 8.70 -5.33 10.16
CA LEU A 272 9.22 -4.96 8.84
C LEU A 272 10.75 -5.11 8.78
N ALA A 273 11.47 -4.67 9.82
CA ALA A 273 12.92 -4.78 9.89
C ALA A 273 13.41 -6.24 9.90
N ARG A 274 12.61 -7.18 10.43
CA ARG A 274 12.89 -8.63 10.41
C ARG A 274 12.51 -9.33 9.10
N GLY A 275 12.02 -8.59 8.10
CA GLY A 275 11.77 -9.13 6.78
C GLY A 275 10.31 -9.19 6.35
N GLN A 276 9.35 -8.79 7.20
CA GLN A 276 7.96 -8.65 6.77
C GLN A 276 7.87 -7.62 5.65
N LEU A 277 7.28 -8.02 4.53
CA LEU A 277 7.06 -7.12 3.39
C LEU A 277 5.98 -6.08 3.73
N GLY A 278 6.20 -4.84 3.32
CA GLY A 278 5.20 -3.80 3.51
C GLY A 278 5.69 -2.40 3.16
N MET A 279 5.07 -1.42 3.78
CA MET A 279 5.47 -0.01 3.69
C MET A 279 5.61 0.60 5.08
N CYS A 280 6.50 1.59 5.20
CA CYS A 280 6.74 2.35 6.41
C CYS A 280 6.49 3.83 6.13
N ASN A 281 5.44 4.38 6.73
CA ASN A 281 5.02 5.76 6.56
C ASN A 281 5.63 6.64 7.67
N ARG A 282 6.15 7.79 7.28
CA ARG A 282 6.72 8.82 8.17
C ARG A 282 6.22 10.18 7.76
N THR A 283 6.32 11.15 8.64
CA THR A 283 6.08 12.55 8.25
C THR A 283 6.95 12.92 7.05
N GLY A 284 6.31 13.28 5.95
CA GLY A 284 6.95 13.73 4.71
C GLY A 284 7.58 12.63 3.84
N HIS A 285 7.49 11.35 4.21
CA HIS A 285 8.02 10.28 3.36
C HIS A 285 7.44 8.90 3.66
N SER A 286 7.18 8.12 2.60
CA SER A 286 6.80 6.70 2.68
C SER A 286 7.78 5.85 1.88
N VAL A 287 8.11 4.67 2.40
CA VAL A 287 9.04 3.75 1.74
C VAL A 287 8.50 2.32 1.71
N ALA A 288 8.75 1.60 0.62
CA ALA A 288 8.59 0.15 0.63
C ALA A 288 9.67 -0.49 1.52
N VAL A 289 9.28 -1.51 2.27
CA VAL A 289 10.22 -2.32 3.05
C VAL A 289 10.18 -3.75 2.51
N ILE A 290 11.29 -4.19 1.96
CA ILE A 290 11.46 -5.47 1.28
C ILE A 290 12.64 -6.19 1.92
N ASN A 291 12.43 -7.43 2.40
CA ASN A 291 13.46 -8.21 3.09
C ASN A 291 14.16 -7.42 4.22
N GLY A 292 13.39 -6.67 4.99
CA GLY A 292 13.90 -5.88 6.12
C GLY A 292 14.66 -4.60 5.74
N ARG A 293 14.61 -4.18 4.48
CA ARG A 293 15.33 -3.01 3.97
C ARG A 293 14.38 -2.02 3.30
N GLU A 294 14.64 -0.75 3.51
CA GLU A 294 13.88 0.34 2.88
C GLU A 294 14.29 0.56 1.43
N GLU A 295 13.33 0.87 0.58
CA GLU A 295 13.61 1.38 -0.76
C GLU A 295 13.86 2.89 -0.67
N MET A 296 15.02 3.31 -1.12
CA MET A 296 15.48 4.70 -1.04
C MET A 296 15.86 5.23 -2.43
N TYR A 297 14.87 5.77 -3.13
CA TYR A 297 15.04 6.39 -4.46
C TYR A 297 15.83 5.54 -5.46
N GLY A 298 15.47 4.27 -5.57
CA GLY A 298 16.11 3.32 -6.50
C GLY A 298 17.28 2.54 -5.90
N LYS A 299 17.51 2.66 -4.59
CA LYS A 299 18.58 1.95 -3.88
C LYS A 299 18.02 1.18 -2.68
N GLN A 300 18.68 0.08 -2.34
CA GLN A 300 18.46 -0.60 -1.08
C GLN A 300 19.03 0.22 0.08
N GLY A 301 18.16 0.58 1.01
CA GLY A 301 18.49 1.37 2.19
C GLY A 301 18.78 0.52 3.43
N ARG A 302 18.61 1.15 4.59
CA ARG A 302 18.77 0.52 5.92
C ARG A 302 17.50 -0.20 6.33
N ALA A 303 17.54 -0.93 7.44
CA ALA A 303 16.34 -1.41 8.09
C ALA A 303 15.53 -0.23 8.65
N PRO A 304 14.19 -0.29 8.60
CA PRO A 304 13.34 0.75 9.20
C PRO A 304 13.52 0.78 10.73
N THR A 305 13.51 1.98 11.31
CA THR A 305 13.70 2.18 12.76
C THR A 305 12.52 2.90 13.41
N ARG A 306 11.70 3.61 12.63
CA ARG A 306 10.54 4.40 13.11
C ARG A 306 9.52 4.58 11.99
N GLY A 307 8.30 4.91 12.34
CA GLY A 307 7.19 5.20 11.44
C GLY A 307 5.99 4.29 11.70
N ASP A 308 4.93 4.48 10.93
CA ASP A 308 3.77 3.61 10.89
C ASP A 308 4.02 2.48 9.89
N ALA A 309 3.99 1.25 10.39
CA ALA A 309 4.32 0.07 9.61
C ALA A 309 3.05 -0.68 9.17
N ILE A 310 2.91 -0.86 7.87
CA ILE A 310 1.82 -1.62 7.26
C ILE A 310 2.40 -2.77 6.45
N ALA A 311 2.14 -3.99 6.89
CA ALA A 311 2.53 -5.19 6.16
C ALA A 311 1.58 -5.48 5.00
N LEU A 312 2.13 -6.04 3.92
CA LEU A 312 1.40 -6.67 2.82
C LEU A 312 1.50 -8.19 2.99
N VAL A 313 0.37 -8.83 3.27
CA VAL A 313 0.25 -10.26 3.63
C VAL A 313 -0.41 -11.10 2.53
#